data_c884ffd14c563e580856635eb89241d4
#
_entry.id   c884ffd14c563e580856635eb89241d4
#
_cell.length_a   1.000
_cell.length_b   1.000
_cell.length_c   1.000
_cell.angle_alpha   90.00
_cell.angle_beta   90.00
_cell.angle_gamma   90.00
#
_symmetry.space_group_name_H-M   'P 1'
#
loop_
_entity.id
_entity.type
_entity.pdbx_description
1 polymer ?
#
loop_
_entity_poly.entity_id
_entity_poly.type
_entity_poly.pdbx_seq_one_letter_code
_entity_poly.pdbx_strand_id
1 'polypeptide(L)'
;MQSHVAAHGMAVAPHHLASQSALAVLREGGSAIEAMAAAAATIAVVYPHMNGLGGDGFWLIVPPEGDPIAIDASGAAGSLATPQAYAGLAQIPHRGPQAALTVAGTVSGWDEALKVSRELTGKSLPLTRLLEDAIGYAAGGIPVTASQASATADKFSELRDQPGFAETFLVDGQPPKAGSRFLQPALANTLRRLTEDGLDSFYRGPLAEQLARGMEKYGLPVTLSDLQQHRARRPQPLRLAHRHGELWNLAPPTQGLVSLAILGITDRLAMADADDAMTVHRIVEATKLAFGLRDAHITDPRHLDVDIQSLLTPAALQPLAENIDDQRAAPWGAGKGPGDTVWMGVIDKSGLAVSFIQSLYHEFGSGVVLPESGIVWQNRGASFSLDPRHLLALAPGKQPFHTLN
;
A
#
# COMPACT_ATOMS: atom_id res chain seq x y z
N MET A 1 17.93 -21.80 -13.14
CA MET A 1 16.72 -20.96 -13.35
C MET A 1 16.90 -20.24 -14.67
N GLN A 2 15.97 -20.32 -15.64
CA GLN A 2 16.08 -19.55 -16.89
C GLN A 2 15.51 -18.16 -16.65
N SER A 3 16.27 -17.13 -17.04
CA SER A 3 15.79 -15.75 -17.02
C SER A 3 14.84 -15.52 -18.20
N HIS A 4 13.70 -14.91 -17.96
CA HIS A 4 12.79 -14.47 -19.01
C HIS A 4 13.25 -13.10 -19.53
N VAL A 5 13.31 -12.97 -20.85
CA VAL A 5 13.67 -11.73 -21.55
C VAL A 5 12.48 -11.31 -22.40
N ALA A 6 12.12 -10.04 -22.37
CA ALA A 6 11.01 -9.48 -23.13
C ALA A 6 11.44 -8.24 -23.93
N ALA A 7 10.97 -8.14 -25.18
CA ALA A 7 11.33 -7.03 -26.09
C ALA A 7 10.47 -5.77 -25.86
N HIS A 8 9.27 -5.91 -25.26
CA HIS A 8 8.29 -4.82 -25.17
C HIS A 8 7.97 -4.37 -23.74
N GLY A 9 8.63 -4.97 -22.76
CA GLY A 9 8.42 -4.71 -21.36
C GLY A 9 8.00 -5.95 -20.58
N MET A 10 7.88 -5.78 -19.27
CA MET A 10 7.57 -6.87 -18.35
C MET A 10 6.64 -6.36 -17.24
N ALA A 11 5.71 -7.20 -16.80
CA ALA A 11 4.82 -6.92 -15.68
C ALA A 11 4.77 -8.11 -14.72
N VAL A 12 4.86 -7.85 -13.44
CA VAL A 12 4.75 -8.84 -12.37
C VAL A 12 3.72 -8.37 -11.33
N ALA A 13 2.85 -9.28 -10.92
CA ALA A 13 1.84 -9.06 -9.89
C ALA A 13 1.55 -10.37 -9.14
N PRO A 14 1.01 -10.32 -7.91
CA PRO A 14 0.61 -11.50 -7.16
C PRO A 14 -0.50 -12.34 -7.83
N HIS A 15 -1.28 -11.73 -8.73
CA HIS A 15 -2.32 -12.41 -9.48
C HIS A 15 -2.11 -12.23 -10.98
N HIS A 16 -2.15 -13.35 -11.74
CA HIS A 16 -1.85 -13.37 -13.17
C HIS A 16 -2.76 -12.44 -14.01
N LEU A 17 -4.04 -12.25 -13.63
CA LEU A 17 -4.94 -11.35 -14.35
C LEU A 17 -4.48 -9.89 -14.28
N ALA A 18 -3.90 -9.45 -13.16
CA ALA A 18 -3.33 -8.11 -13.05
C ALA A 18 -2.10 -7.93 -13.95
N SER A 19 -1.21 -8.94 -14.00
CA SER A 19 -0.08 -8.93 -14.94
C SER A 19 -0.55 -8.94 -16.41
N GLN A 20 -1.63 -9.67 -16.73
CA GLN A 20 -2.21 -9.68 -18.08
C GLN A 20 -2.78 -8.32 -18.49
N SER A 21 -3.49 -7.64 -17.58
CA SER A 21 -4.00 -6.28 -17.82
C SER A 21 -2.87 -5.29 -18.09
N ALA A 22 -1.79 -5.34 -17.29
CA ALA A 22 -0.60 -4.52 -17.54
C ALA A 22 0.03 -4.83 -18.91
N LEU A 23 0.21 -6.11 -19.25
CA LEU A 23 0.79 -6.52 -20.53
C LEU A 23 -0.08 -6.13 -21.74
N ALA A 24 -1.40 -6.12 -21.60
CA ALA A 24 -2.30 -5.65 -22.66
C ALA A 24 -2.05 -4.16 -22.94
N VAL A 25 -1.99 -3.33 -21.91
CA VAL A 25 -1.69 -1.89 -22.02
C VAL A 25 -0.31 -1.66 -22.63
N LEU A 26 0.74 -2.39 -22.21
CA LEU A 26 2.07 -2.28 -22.80
C LEU A 26 2.09 -2.64 -24.30
N ARG A 27 1.35 -3.68 -24.72
CA ARG A 27 1.23 -4.10 -26.12
C ARG A 27 0.53 -3.06 -27.00
N GLU A 28 -0.39 -2.30 -26.42
CA GLU A 28 -1.08 -1.19 -27.09
C GLU A 28 -0.23 0.10 -27.15
N GLY A 29 0.97 0.07 -26.56
CA GLY A 29 1.90 1.20 -26.55
C GLY A 29 1.73 2.15 -25.37
N GLY A 30 0.96 1.76 -24.35
CA GLY A 30 0.89 2.48 -23.08
C GLY A 30 2.22 2.46 -22.33
N SER A 31 2.41 3.43 -21.44
CA SER A 31 3.57 3.54 -20.56
C SER A 31 3.52 2.50 -19.43
N ALA A 32 4.68 2.27 -18.77
CA ALA A 32 4.73 1.44 -17.57
C ALA A 32 3.80 1.96 -16.46
N ILE A 33 3.57 3.27 -16.37
CA ILE A 33 2.68 3.89 -15.37
C ILE A 33 1.22 3.56 -15.70
N GLU A 34 0.81 3.69 -16.96
CA GLU A 34 -0.56 3.35 -17.39
C GLU A 34 -0.83 1.85 -17.24
N ALA A 35 0.15 1.01 -17.59
CA ALA A 35 0.08 -0.43 -17.39
C ALA A 35 -0.04 -0.79 -15.90
N MET A 36 0.68 -0.09 -15.02
CA MET A 36 0.56 -0.27 -13.58
C MET A 36 -0.81 0.19 -13.06
N ALA A 37 -1.37 1.29 -13.57
CA ALA A 37 -2.71 1.74 -13.17
C ALA A 37 -3.79 0.70 -13.54
N ALA A 38 -3.70 0.09 -14.74
CA ALA A 38 -4.58 -1.00 -15.14
C ALA A 38 -4.42 -2.24 -14.26
N ALA A 39 -3.17 -2.61 -13.92
CA ALA A 39 -2.90 -3.70 -12.99
C ALA A 39 -3.43 -3.40 -11.58
N ALA A 40 -3.29 -2.17 -11.09
CA ALA A 40 -3.74 -1.72 -9.78
C ALA A 40 -5.27 -1.78 -9.64
N ALA A 41 -5.99 -1.38 -10.67
CA ALA A 41 -7.45 -1.52 -10.72
C ALA A 41 -7.86 -3.00 -10.77
N THR A 42 -7.17 -3.80 -11.59
CA THR A 42 -7.47 -5.23 -11.74
C THR A 42 -7.18 -6.00 -10.46
N ILE A 43 -6.03 -5.78 -9.81
CA ILE A 43 -5.66 -6.49 -8.58
C ILE A 43 -6.64 -6.20 -7.44
N ALA A 44 -7.20 -4.98 -7.37
CA ALA A 44 -8.22 -4.61 -6.40
C ALA A 44 -9.52 -5.44 -6.53
N VAL A 45 -9.78 -5.95 -7.74
CA VAL A 45 -10.94 -6.81 -8.03
C VAL A 45 -10.61 -8.29 -7.83
N VAL A 46 -9.45 -8.74 -8.36
CA VAL A 46 -9.14 -10.18 -8.44
C VAL A 46 -8.41 -10.71 -7.19
N TYR A 47 -7.96 -9.83 -6.31
CA TYR A 47 -7.25 -10.17 -5.07
C TYR A 47 -7.74 -9.31 -3.88
N PRO A 48 -9.08 -9.27 -3.64
CA PRO A 48 -9.74 -8.25 -2.82
C PRO A 48 -9.47 -8.39 -1.31
N HIS A 49 -8.93 -9.54 -0.86
CA HIS A 49 -8.58 -9.76 0.55
C HIS A 49 -7.31 -9.03 0.98
N MET A 50 -6.44 -8.64 0.04
CA MET A 50 -5.14 -8.00 0.34
C MET A 50 -5.11 -6.51 0.02
N ASN A 51 -5.95 -6.05 -0.90
CA ASN A 51 -5.92 -4.66 -1.38
C ASN A 51 -7.29 -4.21 -1.93
N GLY A 52 -7.44 -2.91 -2.20
CA GLY A 52 -8.68 -2.38 -2.74
C GLY A 52 -8.66 -0.86 -2.87
N LEU A 53 -9.73 -0.30 -3.45
CA LEU A 53 -9.91 1.14 -3.63
C LEU A 53 -10.00 1.88 -2.28
N GLY A 54 -10.46 1.21 -1.25
CA GLY A 54 -10.56 1.75 0.11
C GLY A 54 -9.28 1.66 0.94
N GLY A 55 -8.14 1.41 0.29
CA GLY A 55 -6.80 1.32 0.88
C GLY A 55 -5.89 2.49 0.53
N ASP A 56 -4.59 2.27 0.71
CA ASP A 56 -3.53 3.20 0.37
C ASP A 56 -2.63 2.63 -0.73
N GLY A 57 -1.89 3.50 -1.42
CA GLY A 57 -0.95 3.11 -2.47
C GLY A 57 0.30 3.98 -2.47
N PHE A 58 1.43 3.37 -2.84
CA PHE A 58 2.73 4.03 -2.93
C PHE A 58 3.41 3.67 -4.23
N TRP A 59 3.94 4.67 -4.92
CA TRP A 59 4.59 4.52 -6.21
C TRP A 59 6.03 4.99 -6.14
N LEU A 60 6.93 4.22 -6.72
CA LEU A 60 8.27 4.66 -7.08
C LEU A 60 8.41 4.49 -8.59
N ILE A 61 8.45 5.60 -9.29
CA ILE A 61 8.51 5.68 -10.75
C ILE A 61 9.95 6.03 -11.12
N VAL A 62 10.59 5.18 -11.90
CA VAL A 62 11.99 5.34 -12.32
C VAL A 62 12.01 5.62 -13.81
N PRO A 63 12.16 6.89 -14.23
CA PRO A 63 12.31 7.23 -15.63
C PRO A 63 13.65 6.69 -16.17
N PRO A 64 13.79 6.49 -17.50
CA PRO A 64 15.06 6.06 -18.11
C PRO A 64 16.22 7.04 -17.85
N GLU A 65 15.89 8.31 -17.68
CA GLU A 65 16.83 9.40 -17.36
C GLU A 65 16.23 10.26 -16.24
N GLY A 66 17.12 10.75 -15.35
CA GLY A 66 16.72 11.58 -14.21
C GLY A 66 16.45 10.78 -12.93
N ASP A 67 16.05 11.50 -11.91
CA ASP A 67 15.80 10.91 -10.57
C ASP A 67 14.43 10.23 -10.49
N PRO A 68 14.30 9.20 -9.65
CA PRO A 68 13.03 8.56 -9.36
C PRO A 68 11.99 9.53 -8.76
N ILE A 69 10.73 9.32 -9.11
CA ILE A 69 9.58 10.08 -8.62
C ILE A 69 8.80 9.20 -7.64
N ALA A 70 8.66 9.65 -6.41
CA ALA A 70 7.82 9.00 -5.41
C ALA A 70 6.40 9.60 -5.40
N ILE A 71 5.38 8.74 -5.19
CA ILE A 71 4.02 9.20 -4.88
C ILE A 71 3.60 8.52 -3.58
N ASP A 72 3.25 9.34 -2.60
CA ASP A 72 2.59 8.95 -1.36
C ASP A 72 1.08 9.21 -1.51
N ALA A 73 0.33 8.14 -1.64
CA ALA A 73 -1.12 8.14 -1.66
C ALA A 73 -1.65 7.43 -0.41
N SER A 74 -1.23 7.90 0.75
CA SER A 74 -1.74 7.46 2.04
C SER A 74 -2.65 8.51 2.68
N GLY A 75 -3.75 8.05 3.26
CA GLY A 75 -4.72 8.92 3.89
C GLY A 75 -4.43 9.21 5.36
N ALA A 76 -4.78 10.42 5.80
CA ALA A 76 -4.71 10.80 7.20
C ALA A 76 -5.91 10.29 8.01
N ALA A 77 -5.78 10.27 9.34
CA ALA A 77 -6.88 10.03 10.25
C ALA A 77 -8.01 11.06 10.04
N GLY A 78 -9.25 10.59 9.97
CA GLY A 78 -10.41 11.45 9.79
C GLY A 78 -10.62 12.41 10.96
N SER A 79 -11.37 13.47 10.70
CA SER A 79 -11.62 14.54 11.68
C SER A 79 -12.36 14.06 12.92
N LEU A 80 -13.14 12.99 12.84
CA LEU A 80 -13.84 12.37 13.96
C LEU A 80 -12.99 11.32 14.71
N ALA A 81 -11.80 10.97 14.21
CA ALA A 81 -10.89 10.04 14.86
C ALA A 81 -10.10 10.72 16.00
N THR A 82 -10.81 11.22 17.00
CA THR A 82 -10.21 11.90 18.15
C THR A 82 -9.82 10.90 19.24
N PRO A 83 -8.81 11.19 20.10
CA PRO A 83 -8.48 10.35 21.25
C PRO A 83 -9.70 10.06 22.16
N GLN A 84 -10.64 11.01 22.26
CA GLN A 84 -11.86 10.88 23.04
C GLN A 84 -12.82 9.82 22.46
N ALA A 85 -12.88 9.71 21.12
CA ALA A 85 -13.69 8.68 20.46
C ALA A 85 -13.20 7.25 20.73
N TYR A 86 -11.96 7.10 21.17
CA TYR A 86 -11.32 5.81 21.53
C TYR A 86 -11.07 5.69 23.05
N ALA A 87 -11.65 6.58 23.86
CA ALA A 87 -11.48 6.53 25.32
C ALA A 87 -11.97 5.19 25.89
N GLY A 88 -11.18 4.61 26.79
CA GLY A 88 -11.46 3.31 27.41
C GLY A 88 -10.98 2.09 26.61
N LEU A 89 -10.50 2.26 25.39
CA LEU A 89 -9.87 1.18 24.62
C LEU A 89 -8.38 1.09 24.94
N ALA A 90 -7.84 -0.14 25.00
CA ALA A 90 -6.41 -0.38 25.17
C ALA A 90 -5.61 -0.09 23.88
N GLN A 91 -6.25 -0.27 22.72
CA GLN A 91 -5.66 -0.04 21.39
C GLN A 91 -6.76 0.25 20.37
N ILE A 92 -6.39 0.78 19.23
CA ILE A 92 -7.29 0.91 18.07
C ILE A 92 -7.76 -0.49 17.67
N PRO A 93 -9.08 -0.72 17.45
CA PRO A 93 -9.58 -2.00 16.98
C PRO A 93 -9.00 -2.38 15.60
N HIS A 94 -8.85 -3.67 15.36
CA HIS A 94 -8.40 -4.16 14.05
C HIS A 94 -9.56 -4.31 13.06
N ARG A 95 -10.79 -4.44 13.52
CA ARG A 95 -11.99 -4.65 12.71
C ARG A 95 -13.10 -3.67 13.09
N GLY A 96 -14.00 -3.48 12.15
CA GLY A 96 -15.20 -2.67 12.33
C GLY A 96 -15.02 -1.18 12.04
N PRO A 97 -16.09 -0.39 12.26
CA PRO A 97 -16.10 1.04 11.90
C PRO A 97 -15.00 1.86 12.55
N GLN A 98 -14.66 1.60 13.81
CA GLN A 98 -13.60 2.31 14.52
C GLN A 98 -12.19 1.97 14.00
N ALA A 99 -12.01 0.84 13.28
CA ALA A 99 -10.76 0.50 12.61
C ALA A 99 -10.60 1.25 11.29
N ALA A 100 -11.71 1.64 10.65
CA ALA A 100 -11.78 2.31 9.36
C ALA A 100 -11.63 3.84 9.52
N LEU A 101 -10.58 4.28 10.20
CA LEU A 101 -10.45 5.65 10.68
C LEU A 101 -9.60 6.58 9.80
N THR A 102 -8.97 6.06 8.74
CA THR A 102 -8.15 6.87 7.82
C THR A 102 -8.83 7.03 6.47
N VAL A 103 -8.57 8.13 5.80
CA VAL A 103 -8.99 8.34 4.40
C VAL A 103 -8.29 7.30 3.52
N ALA A 104 -8.99 6.78 2.52
CA ALA A 104 -8.40 5.89 1.53
C ALA A 104 -7.66 6.70 0.46
N GLY A 105 -6.40 6.37 0.19
CA GLY A 105 -5.57 7.13 -0.74
C GLY A 105 -5.37 6.49 -2.11
N THR A 106 -5.63 5.19 -2.28
CA THR A 106 -5.33 4.41 -3.49
C THR A 106 -5.70 5.11 -4.79
N VAL A 107 -6.95 5.58 -4.91
CA VAL A 107 -7.46 6.19 -6.16
C VAL A 107 -6.77 7.52 -6.47
N SER A 108 -6.44 8.32 -5.45
CA SER A 108 -5.66 9.56 -5.64
C SER A 108 -4.23 9.27 -6.14
N GLY A 109 -3.66 8.13 -5.73
CA GLY A 109 -2.38 7.67 -6.23
C GLY A 109 -2.42 7.29 -7.71
N TRP A 110 -3.50 6.65 -8.18
CA TRP A 110 -3.69 6.36 -9.59
C TRP A 110 -3.81 7.65 -10.41
N ASP A 111 -4.58 8.63 -9.93
CA ASP A 111 -4.75 9.92 -10.60
C ASP A 111 -3.42 10.68 -10.71
N GLU A 112 -2.66 10.72 -9.61
CA GLU A 112 -1.36 11.40 -9.58
C GLU A 112 -0.32 10.70 -10.47
N ALA A 113 -0.29 9.35 -10.47
CA ALA A 113 0.59 8.58 -11.34
C ALA A 113 0.26 8.81 -12.83
N LEU A 114 -1.03 8.87 -13.20
CA LEU A 114 -1.43 9.17 -14.58
C LEU A 114 -1.08 10.61 -15.00
N LYS A 115 -1.03 11.58 -14.07
CA LYS A 115 -0.48 12.91 -14.34
C LYS A 115 1.01 12.84 -14.65
N VAL A 116 1.79 12.11 -13.83
CA VAL A 116 3.22 11.85 -14.08
C VAL A 116 3.43 11.17 -15.45
N SER A 117 2.59 10.19 -15.80
CA SER A 117 2.67 9.54 -17.12
C SER A 117 2.54 10.56 -18.25
N ARG A 118 1.55 11.45 -18.17
CA ARG A 118 1.36 12.51 -19.18
C ARG A 118 2.55 13.48 -19.23
N GLU A 119 3.09 13.86 -18.08
CA GLU A 119 4.27 14.75 -17.98
C GLU A 119 5.49 14.13 -18.66
N LEU A 120 5.74 12.82 -18.45
CA LEU A 120 6.91 12.12 -18.97
C LEU A 120 6.77 11.72 -20.46
N THR A 121 5.57 11.34 -20.88
CA THR A 121 5.38 10.71 -22.21
C THR A 121 4.67 11.59 -23.23
N GLY A 122 3.97 12.63 -22.77
CA GLY A 122 3.13 13.48 -23.61
C GLY A 122 1.86 12.78 -24.15
N LYS A 123 1.59 11.55 -23.69
CA LYS A 123 0.48 10.70 -24.16
C LYS A 123 -0.34 10.19 -22.99
N SER A 124 -1.59 9.78 -23.26
CA SER A 124 -2.39 9.04 -22.30
C SER A 124 -3.41 8.16 -23.00
N LEU A 125 -3.56 6.93 -22.52
CA LEU A 125 -4.70 6.09 -22.85
C LEU A 125 -5.93 6.58 -22.06
N PRO A 126 -7.14 6.42 -22.63
CA PRO A 126 -8.37 6.81 -21.93
C PRO A 126 -8.56 5.93 -20.68
N LEU A 127 -9.09 6.53 -19.61
CA LEU A 127 -9.35 5.85 -18.35
C LEU A 127 -10.30 4.66 -18.52
N THR A 128 -11.24 4.74 -19.47
CA THR A 128 -12.12 3.65 -19.86
C THR A 128 -11.34 2.42 -20.31
N ARG A 129 -10.23 2.60 -21.05
CA ARG A 129 -9.36 1.48 -21.45
C ARG A 129 -8.56 0.93 -20.27
N LEU A 130 -8.02 1.80 -19.41
CA LEU A 130 -7.19 1.37 -18.27
C LEU A 130 -7.98 0.58 -17.22
N LEU A 131 -9.28 0.86 -17.05
CA LEU A 131 -10.15 0.21 -16.06
C LEU A 131 -11.02 -0.91 -16.68
N GLU A 132 -10.95 -1.14 -18.00
CA GLU A 132 -11.79 -2.09 -18.73
C GLU A 132 -11.76 -3.50 -18.16
N ASP A 133 -10.55 -4.05 -17.96
CA ASP A 133 -10.37 -5.41 -17.43
C ASP A 133 -10.92 -5.53 -16.00
N ALA A 134 -10.63 -4.55 -15.14
CA ALA A 134 -11.15 -4.52 -13.78
C ALA A 134 -12.69 -4.48 -13.74
N ILE A 135 -13.32 -3.66 -14.59
CA ILE A 135 -14.77 -3.58 -14.73
C ILE A 135 -15.32 -4.93 -15.25
N GLY A 136 -14.66 -5.50 -16.26
CA GLY A 136 -15.03 -6.79 -16.84
C GLY A 136 -15.01 -7.92 -15.81
N TYR A 137 -13.94 -8.02 -15.02
CA TYR A 137 -13.80 -9.04 -13.97
C TYR A 137 -14.78 -8.82 -12.81
N ALA A 138 -15.00 -7.58 -12.38
CA ALA A 138 -15.95 -7.29 -11.31
C ALA A 138 -17.40 -7.60 -11.70
N ALA A 139 -17.80 -7.27 -12.93
CA ALA A 139 -19.15 -7.51 -13.47
C ALA A 139 -19.35 -8.95 -13.92
N GLY A 140 -18.36 -9.53 -14.63
CA GLY A 140 -18.42 -10.89 -15.18
C GLY A 140 -18.14 -11.97 -14.16
N GLY A 141 -17.45 -11.64 -13.09
CA GLY A 141 -17.00 -12.56 -12.04
C GLY A 141 -15.68 -13.25 -12.36
N ILE A 142 -15.02 -13.66 -11.30
CA ILE A 142 -13.73 -14.37 -11.30
C ILE A 142 -13.82 -15.63 -10.46
N PRO A 143 -12.96 -16.62 -10.65
CA PRO A 143 -12.85 -17.72 -9.69
C PRO A 143 -12.21 -17.23 -8.40
N VAL A 144 -12.81 -17.58 -7.25
CA VAL A 144 -12.23 -17.36 -5.91
C VAL A 144 -10.87 -18.06 -5.85
N THR A 145 -9.81 -17.33 -5.49
CA THR A 145 -8.48 -17.92 -5.30
C THR A 145 -8.42 -18.77 -4.04
N ALA A 146 -7.49 -19.72 -3.96
CA ALA A 146 -7.27 -20.51 -2.75
C ALA A 146 -6.89 -19.61 -1.55
N SER A 147 -6.09 -18.57 -1.78
CA SER A 147 -5.71 -17.59 -0.73
C SER A 147 -6.90 -16.78 -0.23
N GLN A 148 -7.79 -16.32 -1.13
CA GLN A 148 -9.03 -15.62 -0.74
C GLN A 148 -9.94 -16.54 0.09
N ALA A 149 -10.16 -17.77 -0.35
CA ALA A 149 -10.98 -18.75 0.37
C ALA A 149 -10.42 -19.03 1.77
N SER A 150 -9.11 -19.27 1.88
CA SER A 150 -8.41 -19.49 3.16
C SER A 150 -8.52 -18.26 4.06
N ALA A 151 -8.14 -17.08 3.57
CA ALA A 151 -8.21 -15.83 4.35
C ALA A 151 -9.64 -15.53 4.83
N THR A 152 -10.66 -15.78 4.00
CA THR A 152 -12.07 -15.61 4.42
C THR A 152 -12.46 -16.60 5.52
N ALA A 153 -12.03 -17.85 5.42
CA ALA A 153 -12.30 -18.88 6.43
C ALA A 153 -11.56 -18.59 7.76
N ASP A 154 -10.27 -18.26 7.68
CA ASP A 154 -9.42 -17.98 8.84
C ASP A 154 -9.88 -16.75 9.64
N LYS A 155 -10.42 -15.74 8.94
CA LYS A 155 -10.91 -14.48 9.53
C LYS A 155 -12.43 -14.41 9.68
N PHE A 156 -13.15 -15.50 9.42
CA PHE A 156 -14.60 -15.55 9.39
C PHE A 156 -15.24 -15.00 10.68
N SER A 157 -14.76 -15.43 11.85
CA SER A 157 -15.30 -14.99 13.15
C SER A 157 -15.10 -13.50 13.42
N GLU A 158 -14.05 -12.88 12.85
CA GLU A 158 -13.75 -11.45 13.01
C GLU A 158 -14.57 -10.58 12.05
N LEU A 159 -14.92 -11.12 10.87
CA LEU A 159 -15.38 -10.34 9.72
C LEU A 159 -16.87 -10.51 9.40
N ARG A 160 -17.47 -11.69 9.67
CA ARG A 160 -18.84 -12.01 9.23
C ARG A 160 -19.92 -11.01 9.67
N ASP A 161 -19.71 -10.41 10.84
CA ASP A 161 -20.66 -9.47 11.45
C ASP A 161 -20.29 -8.00 11.17
N GLN A 162 -19.23 -7.75 10.38
CA GLN A 162 -18.84 -6.39 10.00
C GLN A 162 -19.79 -5.84 8.92
N PRO A 163 -20.11 -4.53 8.96
CA PRO A 163 -21.05 -3.93 8.01
C PRO A 163 -20.68 -4.22 6.55
N GLY A 164 -21.61 -4.77 5.78
CA GLY A 164 -21.46 -5.06 4.35
C GLY A 164 -20.56 -6.23 3.99
N PHE A 165 -19.88 -6.87 4.95
CA PHE A 165 -18.95 -7.96 4.67
C PHE A 165 -19.67 -9.22 4.17
N ALA A 166 -20.70 -9.64 4.86
CA ALA A 166 -21.42 -10.88 4.53
C ALA A 166 -22.05 -10.81 3.13
N GLU A 167 -22.66 -9.68 2.79
CA GLU A 167 -23.30 -9.44 1.49
C GLU A 167 -22.30 -9.43 0.34
N THR A 168 -21.02 -9.09 0.62
CA THR A 168 -19.99 -8.94 -0.41
C THR A 168 -19.15 -10.19 -0.56
N PHE A 169 -18.73 -10.81 0.54
CA PHE A 169 -17.68 -11.85 0.53
C PHE A 169 -18.17 -13.25 0.91
N LEU A 170 -19.39 -13.40 1.43
CA LEU A 170 -19.92 -14.70 1.82
C LEU A 170 -20.93 -15.22 0.79
N VAL A 171 -21.03 -16.53 0.67
CA VAL A 171 -22.03 -17.24 -0.13
C VAL A 171 -22.94 -17.98 0.85
N ASP A 172 -24.22 -17.63 0.89
CA ASP A 172 -25.18 -18.20 1.84
C ASP A 172 -24.69 -18.10 3.31
N GLY A 173 -24.02 -16.96 3.64
CA GLY A 173 -23.49 -16.69 4.97
C GLY A 173 -22.23 -17.51 5.33
N GLN A 174 -21.59 -18.19 4.37
CA GLN A 174 -20.39 -19.01 4.57
C GLN A 174 -19.23 -18.53 3.70
N PRO A 175 -17.96 -18.78 4.10
CA PRO A 175 -16.80 -18.52 3.26
C PRO A 175 -16.92 -19.18 1.88
N PRO A 176 -16.58 -18.49 0.79
CA PRO A 176 -16.68 -19.03 -0.54
C PRO A 176 -15.65 -20.16 -0.75
N LYS A 177 -15.98 -21.14 -1.60
CA LYS A 177 -15.07 -22.21 -2.00
C LYS A 177 -14.10 -21.72 -3.06
N ALA A 178 -12.84 -22.13 -2.98
CA ALA A 178 -11.87 -21.90 -4.06
C ALA A 178 -12.42 -22.42 -5.39
N GLY A 179 -12.25 -21.64 -6.47
CA GLY A 179 -12.78 -21.93 -7.81
C GLY A 179 -14.25 -21.57 -8.01
N SER A 180 -15.03 -21.25 -6.96
CA SER A 180 -16.38 -20.74 -7.13
C SER A 180 -16.37 -19.35 -7.76
N ARG A 181 -17.47 -18.97 -8.43
CA ARG A 181 -17.57 -17.66 -9.08
C ARG A 181 -17.82 -16.55 -8.05
N PHE A 182 -16.99 -15.51 -8.07
CA PHE A 182 -17.10 -14.32 -7.26
C PHE A 182 -17.48 -13.11 -8.10
N LEU A 183 -18.57 -12.44 -7.76
CA LEU A 183 -19.12 -11.29 -8.46
C LEU A 183 -19.07 -10.04 -7.54
N GLN A 184 -18.71 -8.90 -8.12
CA GLN A 184 -18.62 -7.63 -7.41
C GLN A 184 -19.39 -6.51 -8.17
N PRO A 185 -20.71 -6.62 -8.32
CA PRO A 185 -21.48 -5.70 -9.17
C PRO A 185 -21.45 -4.26 -8.67
N ALA A 186 -21.46 -4.02 -7.37
CA ALA A 186 -21.34 -2.68 -6.80
C ALA A 186 -19.97 -2.06 -7.12
N LEU A 187 -18.88 -2.82 -6.97
CA LEU A 187 -17.54 -2.37 -7.32
C LEU A 187 -17.40 -2.10 -8.84
N ALA A 188 -18.01 -2.95 -9.69
CA ALA A 188 -18.05 -2.71 -11.14
C ALA A 188 -18.71 -1.38 -11.48
N ASN A 189 -19.82 -1.05 -10.82
CA ASN A 189 -20.50 0.24 -11.00
C ASN A 189 -19.63 1.40 -10.52
N THR A 190 -18.97 1.27 -9.39
CA THR A 190 -18.02 2.29 -8.89
C THR A 190 -16.88 2.52 -9.89
N LEU A 191 -16.27 1.46 -10.43
CA LEU A 191 -15.21 1.58 -11.44
C LEU A 191 -15.72 2.25 -12.73
N ARG A 192 -16.95 1.96 -13.21
CA ARG A 192 -17.54 2.68 -14.35
C ARG A 192 -17.72 4.15 -14.06
N ARG A 193 -18.25 4.52 -12.91
CA ARG A 193 -18.38 5.92 -12.50
C ARG A 193 -17.05 6.64 -12.48
N LEU A 194 -15.99 6.00 -11.99
CA LEU A 194 -14.63 6.56 -12.05
C LEU A 194 -14.16 6.80 -13.50
N THR A 195 -14.59 5.98 -14.47
CA THR A 195 -14.27 6.24 -15.89
C THR A 195 -15.08 7.40 -16.48
N GLU A 196 -16.30 7.61 -16.02
CA GLU A 196 -17.22 8.66 -16.49
C GLU A 196 -16.91 10.01 -15.85
N ASP A 197 -16.75 10.06 -14.51
CA ASP A 197 -16.62 11.25 -13.71
C ASP A 197 -15.16 11.65 -13.42
N GLY A 198 -14.19 10.77 -13.76
CA GLY A 198 -12.77 10.90 -13.43
C GLY A 198 -12.42 10.38 -12.04
N LEU A 199 -11.13 10.09 -11.80
CA LEU A 199 -10.65 9.51 -10.54
C LEU A 199 -10.84 10.46 -9.34
N ASP A 200 -10.80 11.75 -9.57
CA ASP A 200 -11.02 12.78 -8.53
C ASP A 200 -12.43 12.74 -7.92
N SER A 201 -13.42 12.19 -8.64
CA SER A 201 -14.79 12.03 -8.17
C SER A 201 -14.91 11.13 -6.93
N PHE A 202 -13.90 10.28 -6.65
CA PHE A 202 -13.79 9.51 -5.42
C PHE A 202 -13.68 10.40 -4.17
N TYR A 203 -13.12 11.59 -4.34
CA TYR A 203 -12.86 12.54 -3.24
C TYR A 203 -13.73 13.79 -3.32
N ARG A 204 -14.14 14.21 -4.51
CA ARG A 204 -14.84 15.49 -4.77
C ARG A 204 -15.89 15.31 -5.86
N GLY A 205 -17.12 15.04 -5.44
CA GLY A 205 -18.23 14.85 -6.37
C GLY A 205 -19.26 13.85 -5.86
N PRO A 206 -20.17 13.40 -6.73
CA PRO A 206 -21.28 12.54 -6.33
C PRO A 206 -20.86 11.20 -5.73
N LEU A 207 -19.72 10.64 -6.16
CA LEU A 207 -19.19 9.40 -5.56
C LEU A 207 -18.69 9.66 -4.13
N ALA A 208 -17.96 10.77 -3.90
CA ALA A 208 -17.52 11.14 -2.55
C ALA A 208 -18.69 11.34 -1.58
N GLU A 209 -19.77 11.99 -2.04
CA GLU A 209 -20.99 12.15 -1.23
C GLU A 209 -21.66 10.80 -0.90
N GLN A 210 -21.70 9.89 -1.86
CA GLN A 210 -22.21 8.53 -1.64
C GLN A 210 -21.36 7.78 -0.61
N LEU A 211 -20.04 7.82 -0.73
CA LEU A 211 -19.12 7.20 0.22
C LEU A 211 -19.31 7.79 1.63
N ALA A 212 -19.37 9.13 1.74
CA ALA A 212 -19.57 9.81 3.02
C ALA A 212 -20.89 9.43 3.70
N ARG A 213 -21.99 9.30 2.96
CA ARG A 213 -23.28 8.79 3.51
C ARG A 213 -23.13 7.37 4.04
N GLY A 214 -22.40 6.50 3.32
CA GLY A 214 -22.12 5.14 3.78
C GLY A 214 -21.26 5.11 5.05
N MET A 215 -20.26 5.99 5.13
CA MET A 215 -19.39 6.14 6.31
C MET A 215 -20.20 6.62 7.53
N GLU A 216 -21.02 7.65 7.37
CA GLU A 216 -21.89 8.19 8.43
C GLU A 216 -22.87 7.11 8.92
N LYS A 217 -23.53 6.38 8.00
CA LYS A 217 -24.46 5.28 8.30
C LYS A 217 -23.84 4.21 9.19
N TYR A 218 -22.58 3.87 8.97
CA TYR A 218 -21.88 2.84 9.74
C TYR A 218 -21.00 3.38 10.86
N GLY A 219 -20.95 4.70 11.04
CA GLY A 219 -20.19 5.34 12.12
C GLY A 219 -18.67 5.30 11.90
N LEU A 220 -18.19 5.35 10.65
CA LEU A 220 -16.76 5.53 10.37
C LEU A 220 -16.33 6.94 10.77
N PRO A 221 -15.16 7.14 11.39
CA PRO A 221 -14.71 8.46 11.83
C PRO A 221 -14.06 9.29 10.70
N VAL A 222 -14.53 9.12 9.48
CA VAL A 222 -14.11 9.86 8.27
C VAL A 222 -15.32 10.58 7.68
N THR A 223 -15.16 11.85 7.37
CA THR A 223 -16.22 12.72 6.83
C THR A 223 -16.04 13.06 5.36
N LEU A 224 -17.06 13.63 4.72
CA LEU A 224 -16.95 14.17 3.35
C LEU A 224 -15.83 15.22 3.27
N SER A 225 -15.69 16.07 4.28
CA SER A 225 -14.63 17.08 4.32
C SER A 225 -13.23 16.46 4.33
N ASP A 226 -13.05 15.33 5.04
CA ASP A 226 -11.77 14.62 5.06
C ASP A 226 -11.45 14.03 3.68
N LEU A 227 -12.45 13.47 2.98
CA LEU A 227 -12.28 13.01 1.60
C LEU A 227 -11.89 14.18 0.69
N GLN A 228 -12.60 15.30 0.75
CA GLN A 228 -12.40 16.47 -0.11
C GLN A 228 -11.02 17.12 0.08
N GLN A 229 -10.44 17.05 1.26
CA GLN A 229 -9.12 17.59 1.59
C GLN A 229 -7.98 16.66 1.14
N HIS A 230 -8.25 15.38 0.97
CA HIS A 230 -7.20 14.42 0.62
C HIS A 230 -6.62 14.67 -0.77
N ARG A 231 -5.28 14.54 -0.88
CA ARG A 231 -4.47 14.59 -2.10
C ARG A 231 -3.29 13.65 -1.96
N ALA A 232 -2.99 12.89 -3.00
CA ALA A 232 -1.69 12.24 -3.13
C ALA A 232 -0.59 13.30 -3.23
N ARG A 233 0.61 12.97 -2.77
CA ARG A 233 1.76 13.87 -2.71
C ARG A 233 2.94 13.26 -3.46
N ARG A 234 3.85 14.11 -3.94
CA ARG A 234 5.15 13.70 -4.52
C ARG A 234 6.29 14.08 -3.58
N PRO A 235 6.56 13.32 -2.50
CA PRO A 235 7.69 13.58 -1.65
C PRO A 235 9.00 13.25 -2.37
N GLN A 236 10.12 13.88 -1.94
CA GLN A 236 11.44 13.47 -2.38
C GLN A 236 11.71 12.04 -1.87
N PRO A 237 12.06 11.07 -2.75
CA PRO A 237 12.41 9.74 -2.30
C PRO A 237 13.73 9.74 -1.53
N LEU A 238 13.90 8.76 -0.62
CA LEU A 238 15.16 8.52 0.08
C LEU A 238 16.17 7.88 -0.88
N ARG A 239 17.44 8.25 -0.72
CA ARG A 239 18.57 7.77 -1.54
C ARG A 239 19.69 7.25 -0.66
N LEU A 240 20.26 6.13 -1.04
CA LEU A 240 21.47 5.55 -0.45
C LEU A 240 22.51 5.29 -1.54
N ALA A 241 23.71 5.87 -1.38
CA ALA A 241 24.86 5.45 -2.17
C ALA A 241 25.37 4.10 -1.63
N HIS A 242 25.40 3.07 -2.49
CA HIS A 242 25.78 1.70 -2.17
C HIS A 242 26.85 1.22 -3.16
N ARG A 243 27.69 0.25 -2.78
CA ARG A 243 28.77 -0.29 -3.66
C ARG A 243 28.30 -0.78 -5.04
N HIS A 244 27.03 -1.18 -5.16
CA HIS A 244 26.44 -1.68 -6.40
C HIS A 244 25.61 -0.64 -7.16
N GLY A 245 25.61 0.63 -6.74
CA GLY A 245 24.86 1.72 -7.37
C GLY A 245 24.03 2.52 -6.37
N GLU A 246 23.10 3.29 -6.88
CA GLU A 246 22.21 4.10 -6.06
C GLU A 246 20.92 3.34 -5.78
N LEU A 247 20.55 3.32 -4.50
CA LEU A 247 19.34 2.68 -4.03
C LEU A 247 18.33 3.74 -3.61
N TRP A 248 17.09 3.56 -3.98
CA TRP A 248 16.03 4.51 -3.72
C TRP A 248 14.86 3.83 -3.02
N ASN A 249 14.21 4.56 -2.13
CA ASN A 249 12.98 4.09 -1.50
C ASN A 249 12.09 5.28 -1.08
N LEU A 250 10.89 4.98 -0.62
CA LEU A 250 9.91 5.96 -0.21
C LEU A 250 10.29 6.62 1.13
N ALA A 251 10.01 7.91 1.23
CA ALA A 251 10.14 8.65 2.48
C ALA A 251 9.01 8.30 3.49
N PRO A 252 9.11 8.69 4.76
CA PRO A 252 8.01 8.56 5.71
C PRO A 252 6.68 9.11 5.13
N PRO A 253 5.54 8.53 5.53
CA PRO A 253 5.32 7.65 6.70
C PRO A 253 5.62 6.17 6.46
N THR A 254 6.24 5.79 5.32
CA THR A 254 6.68 4.42 5.05
C THR A 254 7.97 4.07 5.80
N GLN A 255 8.28 2.78 5.86
CA GLN A 255 9.56 2.33 6.41
C GLN A 255 10.67 2.15 5.35
N GLY A 256 10.63 2.94 4.26
CA GLY A 256 11.69 2.90 3.23
C GLY A 256 13.10 3.17 3.79
N LEU A 257 13.21 3.98 4.86
CA LEU A 257 14.44 4.14 5.63
C LEU A 257 15.02 2.80 6.09
N VAL A 258 14.16 1.87 6.55
CA VAL A 258 14.62 0.59 7.13
C VAL A 258 15.36 -0.24 6.09
N SER A 259 14.79 -0.43 4.91
CA SER A 259 15.43 -1.20 3.84
C SER A 259 16.76 -0.60 3.42
N LEU A 260 16.80 0.72 3.25
CA LEU A 260 18.03 1.42 2.89
C LEU A 260 19.08 1.37 4.01
N ALA A 261 18.67 1.50 5.28
CA ALA A 261 19.57 1.39 6.42
C ALA A 261 20.16 -0.04 6.55
N ILE A 262 19.34 -1.10 6.38
CA ILE A 262 19.84 -2.48 6.37
C ILE A 262 20.92 -2.64 5.30
N LEU A 263 20.65 -2.21 4.07
CA LEU A 263 21.59 -2.30 2.96
C LEU A 263 22.83 -1.43 3.21
N GLY A 264 22.66 -0.23 3.72
CA GLY A 264 23.79 0.65 4.05
C GLY A 264 24.66 0.14 5.20
N ILE A 265 24.09 -0.49 6.23
CA ILE A 265 24.84 -1.13 7.31
C ILE A 265 25.59 -2.35 6.77
N THR A 266 24.93 -3.25 6.04
CA THR A 266 25.54 -4.45 5.49
C THR A 266 26.62 -4.14 4.45
N ASP A 267 26.49 -3.03 3.71
CA ASP A 267 27.53 -2.55 2.77
C ASP A 267 28.88 -2.21 3.46
N ARG A 268 28.86 -1.96 4.76
CA ARG A 268 30.03 -1.65 5.60
C ARG A 268 30.63 -2.86 6.30
N LEU A 269 30.01 -4.02 6.17
CA LEU A 269 30.46 -5.28 6.76
C LEU A 269 31.22 -6.12 5.71
N ALA A 270 32.12 -6.97 6.16
CA ALA A 270 32.89 -7.89 5.30
C ALA A 270 32.00 -9.09 4.85
N MET A 271 30.92 -8.78 4.08
CA MET A 271 29.94 -9.78 3.67
C MET A 271 30.52 -10.86 2.72
N ALA A 272 31.53 -10.50 1.91
CA ALA A 272 32.14 -11.41 0.93
C ALA A 272 32.91 -12.57 1.56
N ASP A 273 33.43 -12.37 2.79
CA ASP A 273 34.22 -13.36 3.52
C ASP A 273 33.38 -14.16 4.54
N ALA A 274 32.08 -13.87 4.63
CA ALA A 274 31.17 -14.51 5.57
C ALA A 274 30.63 -15.82 4.99
N ASP A 275 30.56 -16.86 5.83
CA ASP A 275 29.75 -18.04 5.51
C ASP A 275 28.24 -17.73 5.59
N ASP A 276 27.40 -18.70 5.25
CA ASP A 276 25.94 -18.51 5.26
C ASP A 276 25.40 -18.13 6.63
N ALA A 277 25.94 -18.70 7.72
CA ALA A 277 25.51 -18.42 9.09
C ALA A 277 25.88 -16.99 9.50
N MET A 278 27.11 -16.57 9.22
CA MET A 278 27.58 -15.21 9.49
C MET A 278 26.83 -14.18 8.63
N THR A 279 26.56 -14.51 7.38
CA THR A 279 25.76 -13.66 6.49
C THR A 279 24.35 -13.40 7.06
N VAL A 280 23.66 -14.46 7.48
CA VAL A 280 22.33 -14.35 8.12
C VAL A 280 22.42 -13.58 9.43
N HIS A 281 23.41 -13.86 10.28
CA HIS A 281 23.62 -13.15 11.54
C HIS A 281 23.76 -11.64 11.31
N ARG A 282 24.65 -11.21 10.43
CA ARG A 282 24.89 -9.78 10.13
C ARG A 282 23.66 -9.07 9.55
N ILE A 283 22.90 -9.73 8.67
CA ILE A 283 21.65 -9.17 8.12
C ILE A 283 20.62 -9.00 9.24
N VAL A 284 20.48 -9.97 10.14
CA VAL A 284 19.54 -9.90 11.27
C VAL A 284 19.93 -8.79 12.23
N GLU A 285 21.21 -8.66 12.57
CA GLU A 285 21.68 -7.58 13.46
C GLU A 285 21.50 -6.20 12.81
N ALA A 286 21.84 -6.05 11.52
CA ALA A 286 21.57 -4.81 10.78
C ALA A 286 20.07 -4.48 10.76
N THR A 287 19.20 -5.49 10.63
CA THR A 287 17.74 -5.30 10.69
C THR A 287 17.28 -4.77 12.05
N LYS A 288 17.81 -5.30 13.15
CA LYS A 288 17.50 -4.81 14.51
C LYS A 288 17.87 -3.33 14.68
N LEU A 289 19.05 -2.93 14.21
CA LEU A 289 19.52 -1.55 14.27
C LEU A 289 18.64 -0.63 13.40
N ALA A 290 18.30 -1.04 12.19
CA ALA A 290 17.42 -0.28 11.30
C ALA A 290 16.00 -0.14 11.87
N PHE A 291 15.48 -1.16 12.56
CA PHE A 291 14.19 -1.06 13.27
C PHE A 291 14.27 -0.11 14.47
N GLY A 292 15.43 -0.03 15.12
CA GLY A 292 15.66 1.01 16.15
C GLY A 292 15.50 2.43 15.58
N LEU A 293 16.06 2.71 14.39
CA LEU A 293 15.86 3.99 13.69
C LEU A 293 14.40 4.23 13.34
N ARG A 294 13.69 3.19 12.85
CA ARG A 294 12.26 3.26 12.57
C ARG A 294 11.45 3.69 13.78
N ASP A 295 11.63 2.96 14.88
CA ASP A 295 10.82 3.14 16.09
C ASP A 295 11.11 4.48 16.78
N ALA A 296 12.31 5.04 16.57
CA ALA A 296 12.68 6.34 17.09
C ALA A 296 12.17 7.52 16.25
N HIS A 297 12.06 7.37 14.91
CA HIS A 297 11.91 8.54 14.04
C HIS A 297 10.74 8.47 13.04
N ILE A 298 10.25 7.27 12.64
CA ILE A 298 9.26 7.20 11.55
C ILE A 298 7.85 7.52 12.04
N THR A 299 7.30 8.63 11.55
CA THR A 299 5.94 9.10 11.79
C THR A 299 5.43 9.90 10.58
N ASP A 300 4.30 10.58 10.72
CA ASP A 300 3.82 11.57 9.74
C ASP A 300 4.93 12.57 9.41
N PRO A 301 5.24 12.85 8.13
CA PRO A 301 6.31 13.77 7.73
C PRO A 301 6.25 15.16 8.38
N ARG A 302 5.04 15.61 8.76
CA ARG A 302 4.86 16.92 9.44
C ARG A 302 5.26 16.91 10.92
N HIS A 303 5.58 15.74 11.46
CA HIS A 303 5.93 15.51 12.86
C HIS A 303 7.33 14.90 13.02
N LEU A 304 8.14 14.91 11.95
CA LEU A 304 9.52 14.46 12.01
C LEU A 304 10.37 15.48 12.79
N ASP A 305 11.23 14.98 13.66
CA ASP A 305 12.18 15.75 14.46
C ASP A 305 13.59 15.77 13.87
N VAL A 306 13.85 14.94 12.86
CA VAL A 306 15.13 14.83 12.16
C VAL A 306 14.93 14.79 10.65
N ASP A 307 15.95 15.19 9.91
CA ASP A 307 16.03 14.90 8.47
C ASP A 307 16.33 13.41 8.28
N ILE A 308 15.34 12.66 7.82
CA ILE A 308 15.44 11.20 7.62
C ILE A 308 16.55 10.84 6.63
N GLN A 309 16.79 11.66 5.60
CA GLN A 309 17.87 11.44 4.66
C GLN A 309 19.26 11.47 5.33
N SER A 310 19.42 12.27 6.37
CA SER A 310 20.67 12.35 7.13
C SER A 310 21.07 11.05 7.84
N LEU A 311 20.08 10.20 8.19
CA LEU A 311 20.29 8.89 8.81
C LEU A 311 20.88 7.83 7.84
N LEU A 312 20.90 8.13 6.54
CA LEU A 312 21.48 7.27 5.50
C LEU A 312 22.89 7.71 5.07
N THR A 313 23.46 8.70 5.73
CA THR A 313 24.83 9.14 5.44
C THR A 313 25.88 8.14 5.93
N PRO A 314 27.08 8.10 5.33
CA PRO A 314 28.17 7.27 5.83
C PRO A 314 28.47 7.50 7.32
N ALA A 315 28.43 8.75 7.78
CA ALA A 315 28.68 9.11 9.17
C ALA A 315 27.63 8.56 10.15
N ALA A 316 26.38 8.42 9.70
CA ALA A 316 25.31 7.85 10.52
C ALA A 316 25.33 6.31 10.52
N LEU A 317 25.65 5.69 9.39
CA LEU A 317 25.58 4.23 9.24
C LEU A 317 26.83 3.50 9.72
N GLN A 318 28.02 4.13 9.67
CA GLN A 318 29.28 3.50 10.07
C GLN A 318 29.27 3.06 11.55
N PRO A 319 28.87 3.90 12.53
CA PRO A 319 28.82 3.48 13.93
C PRO A 319 27.82 2.34 14.18
N LEU A 320 26.74 2.27 13.39
CA LEU A 320 25.77 1.16 13.51
C LEU A 320 26.39 -0.16 13.05
N ALA A 321 27.16 -0.15 11.95
CA ALA A 321 27.86 -1.35 11.49
C ALA A 321 28.94 -1.81 12.51
N GLU A 322 29.67 -0.88 13.10
CA GLU A 322 30.71 -1.17 14.10
C GLU A 322 30.14 -1.73 15.42
N ASN A 323 28.86 -1.49 15.70
CA ASN A 323 28.19 -2.04 16.90
C ASN A 323 27.72 -3.49 16.72
N ILE A 324 27.85 -4.10 15.56
CA ILE A 324 27.48 -5.49 15.32
C ILE A 324 28.59 -6.41 15.86
N ASP A 325 28.24 -7.25 16.83
CA ASP A 325 29.12 -8.25 17.40
C ASP A 325 28.93 -9.59 16.67
N ASP A 326 29.95 -10.00 15.90
CA ASP A 326 29.92 -11.25 15.13
C ASP A 326 29.82 -12.52 16.00
N GLN A 327 30.11 -12.42 17.31
CA GLN A 327 30.10 -13.55 18.25
C GLN A 327 28.82 -13.64 19.09
N ARG A 328 27.99 -12.57 19.10
CA ARG A 328 26.85 -12.48 19.98
C ARG A 328 25.67 -11.73 19.35
N ALA A 329 24.51 -12.39 19.32
CA ALA A 329 23.27 -11.73 18.90
C ALA A 329 22.80 -10.70 19.96
N ALA A 330 22.45 -9.51 19.51
CA ALA A 330 21.82 -8.51 20.37
C ALA A 330 20.41 -8.97 20.79
N PRO A 331 19.95 -8.61 22.01
CA PRO A 331 18.57 -8.89 22.44
C PRO A 331 17.55 -8.33 21.46
N TRP A 332 16.47 -9.08 21.25
CA TRP A 332 15.35 -8.64 20.41
C TRP A 332 14.04 -8.87 21.17
N GLY A 333 13.13 -7.90 21.11
CA GLY A 333 11.79 -8.02 21.71
C GLY A 333 10.89 -8.98 20.93
N ALA A 334 9.66 -9.20 21.41
CA ALA A 334 8.65 -9.95 20.70
C ALA A 334 8.19 -9.14 19.47
N GLY A 335 8.50 -9.63 18.29
CA GLY A 335 8.05 -9.01 17.03
C GLY A 335 6.55 -9.15 16.86
N LYS A 336 5.91 -8.20 16.17
CA LYS A 336 4.56 -8.37 15.62
C LYS A 336 4.67 -9.15 14.31
N GLY A 337 3.69 -10.04 14.05
CA GLY A 337 3.64 -10.81 12.81
C GLY A 337 3.57 -9.95 11.54
N PRO A 338 3.79 -10.55 10.36
CA PRO A 338 3.76 -9.83 9.09
C PRO A 338 2.36 -9.24 8.80
N GLY A 339 2.34 -8.08 8.16
CA GLY A 339 1.13 -7.53 7.52
C GLY A 339 1.02 -8.03 6.08
N ASP A 340 -0.20 -8.07 5.54
CA ASP A 340 -0.47 -8.51 4.17
C ASP A 340 -0.63 -7.33 3.22
N THR A 341 -0.01 -7.44 2.03
CA THR A 341 0.11 -6.34 1.06
C THR A 341 0.39 -6.90 -0.32
N VAL A 342 0.03 -6.18 -1.37
CA VAL A 342 0.43 -6.50 -2.73
C VAL A 342 1.52 -5.54 -3.21
N TRP A 343 2.59 -6.12 -3.76
CA TRP A 343 3.61 -5.41 -4.52
C TRP A 343 3.52 -5.82 -6.00
N MET A 344 3.71 -4.86 -6.89
CA MET A 344 3.71 -5.06 -8.33
C MET A 344 4.85 -4.28 -8.99
N GLY A 345 5.38 -4.80 -10.09
CA GLY A 345 6.42 -4.15 -10.88
C GLY A 345 6.09 -4.15 -12.36
N VAL A 346 6.33 -3.04 -13.05
CA VAL A 346 6.20 -2.92 -14.50
C VAL A 346 7.40 -2.16 -15.05
N ILE A 347 7.93 -2.63 -16.17
CA ILE A 347 8.91 -1.90 -16.98
C ILE A 347 8.46 -1.93 -18.44
N ASP A 348 8.51 -0.80 -19.13
CA ASP A 348 8.19 -0.71 -20.55
C ASP A 348 9.43 -0.75 -21.44
N LYS A 349 9.20 -0.74 -22.76
CA LYS A 349 10.29 -0.79 -23.78
C LYS A 349 11.22 0.42 -23.76
N SER A 350 10.81 1.54 -23.15
CA SER A 350 11.68 2.72 -23.03
C SER A 350 12.64 2.61 -21.84
N GLY A 351 12.41 1.66 -20.93
CA GLY A 351 13.11 1.54 -19.66
C GLY A 351 12.44 2.27 -18.52
N LEU A 352 11.29 2.94 -18.75
CA LEU A 352 10.49 3.48 -17.66
C LEU A 352 9.99 2.34 -16.78
N ALA A 353 10.32 2.38 -15.50
CA ALA A 353 9.99 1.34 -14.54
C ALA A 353 9.11 1.90 -13.42
N VAL A 354 8.21 1.05 -12.90
CA VAL A 354 7.33 1.37 -11.78
C VAL A 354 7.39 0.24 -10.76
N SER A 355 7.69 0.59 -9.51
CA SER A 355 7.49 -0.23 -8.34
C SER A 355 6.27 0.33 -7.59
N PHE A 356 5.28 -0.51 -7.32
CA PHE A 356 4.01 -0.08 -6.74
C PHE A 356 3.55 -1.01 -5.63
N ILE A 357 3.04 -0.42 -4.56
CA ILE A 357 2.44 -1.12 -3.43
C ILE A 357 1.03 -0.61 -3.20
N GLN A 358 0.08 -1.54 -2.99
CA GLN A 358 -1.31 -1.24 -2.66
C GLN A 358 -1.78 -2.14 -1.52
N SER A 359 -2.48 -1.59 -0.51
CA SER A 359 -2.80 -2.35 0.69
C SER A 359 -4.04 -1.84 1.41
N LEU A 360 -4.76 -2.77 2.05
CA LEU A 360 -5.78 -2.49 3.07
C LEU A 360 -5.21 -2.58 4.50
N TYR A 361 -3.95 -2.92 4.66
CA TYR A 361 -3.16 -3.24 5.85
C TYR A 361 -3.30 -4.69 6.30
N HIS A 362 -4.39 -5.10 6.93
CA HIS A 362 -4.68 -6.53 7.19
C HIS A 362 -5.61 -7.08 6.11
N GLU A 363 -5.72 -8.42 6.04
CA GLU A 363 -6.65 -9.07 5.12
C GLU A 363 -8.05 -8.50 5.31
N PHE A 364 -8.69 -8.07 4.22
CA PHE A 364 -10.00 -7.39 4.19
C PHE A 364 -10.05 -6.06 4.99
N GLY A 365 -8.92 -5.49 5.38
CA GLY A 365 -8.84 -4.22 6.11
C GLY A 365 -9.67 -4.21 7.39
N SER A 366 -10.53 -3.23 7.54
CA SER A 366 -11.47 -3.13 8.67
C SER A 366 -12.60 -4.17 8.64
N GLY A 367 -12.80 -4.86 7.52
CA GLY A 367 -13.97 -5.70 7.25
C GLY A 367 -15.21 -4.90 6.88
N VAL A 368 -15.19 -3.56 7.02
CA VAL A 368 -16.33 -2.72 6.62
C VAL A 368 -16.34 -2.57 5.11
N VAL A 369 -17.46 -2.93 4.49
CA VAL A 369 -17.73 -2.69 3.08
C VAL A 369 -18.83 -1.66 2.97
N LEU A 370 -18.63 -0.64 2.14
CA LEU A 370 -19.68 0.32 1.80
C LEU A 370 -20.54 -0.27 0.68
N PRO A 371 -21.75 -0.80 0.98
CA PRO A 371 -22.47 -1.73 0.09
C PRO A 371 -22.81 -1.14 -1.28
N GLU A 372 -23.20 0.14 -1.31
CA GLU A 372 -23.55 0.83 -2.58
C GLU A 372 -22.36 0.98 -3.52
N SER A 373 -21.13 0.98 -3.00
CA SER A 373 -19.89 1.11 -3.77
C SER A 373 -19.13 -0.20 -3.92
N GLY A 374 -19.36 -1.19 -3.05
CA GLY A 374 -18.60 -2.43 -2.97
C GLY A 374 -17.16 -2.23 -2.47
N ILE A 375 -16.84 -1.08 -1.88
CA ILE A 375 -15.48 -0.74 -1.43
C ILE A 375 -15.28 -1.23 0.00
N VAL A 376 -14.27 -2.09 0.18
CA VAL A 376 -13.74 -2.47 1.50
C VAL A 376 -12.86 -1.33 2.00
N TRP A 377 -13.04 -0.92 3.28
CA TRP A 377 -12.25 0.14 3.87
C TRP A 377 -11.09 -0.40 4.70
N GLN A 378 -9.91 0.20 4.54
CA GLN A 378 -8.68 -0.17 5.22
C GLN A 378 -8.76 -0.04 6.75
N ASN A 379 -7.86 -0.74 7.45
CA ASN A 379 -7.67 -0.60 8.89
C ASN A 379 -6.28 -0.06 9.27
N ARG A 380 -5.66 0.75 8.39
CA ARG A 380 -4.31 1.30 8.61
C ARG A 380 -4.19 2.09 9.90
N GLY A 381 -5.28 2.68 10.37
CA GLY A 381 -5.33 3.37 11.65
C GLY A 381 -4.95 2.54 12.88
N ALA A 382 -4.97 1.20 12.79
CA ALA A 382 -4.49 0.32 13.84
C ALA A 382 -2.97 0.46 14.14
N SER A 383 -2.23 1.18 13.29
CA SER A 383 -0.83 1.55 13.57
C SER A 383 -0.66 2.72 14.54
N PHE A 384 -1.72 3.50 14.82
CA PHE A 384 -1.67 4.56 15.82
C PHE A 384 -1.64 4.01 17.24
N SER A 385 -0.98 4.74 18.12
CA SER A 385 -1.01 4.51 19.57
C SER A 385 -2.07 5.40 20.24
N LEU A 386 -2.73 4.88 21.27
CA LEU A 386 -3.60 5.67 22.13
C LEU A 386 -2.85 6.34 23.31
N ASP A 387 -1.55 6.02 23.52
CA ASP A 387 -0.71 6.79 24.45
C ASP A 387 -0.35 8.15 23.81
N PRO A 388 -0.78 9.28 24.38
CA PRO A 388 -0.54 10.60 23.80
C PRO A 388 0.94 11.00 23.74
N ARG A 389 1.82 10.30 24.48
CA ARG A 389 3.27 10.54 24.49
C ARG A 389 4.01 9.72 23.42
N HIS A 390 3.32 8.79 22.78
CA HIS A 390 3.95 7.93 21.77
C HIS A 390 4.16 8.70 20.46
N LEU A 391 5.28 8.42 19.76
CA LEU A 391 5.57 9.01 18.45
C LEU A 391 4.40 8.87 17.45
N LEU A 392 3.72 7.72 17.50
CA LEU A 392 2.56 7.40 16.67
C LEU A 392 1.22 7.70 17.37
N ALA A 393 1.17 8.64 18.33
CA ALA A 393 -0.08 9.00 18.99
C ALA A 393 -1.16 9.42 17.98
N LEU A 394 -2.38 8.91 18.16
CA LEU A 394 -3.53 9.25 17.34
C LEU A 394 -3.87 10.74 17.43
N ALA A 395 -4.02 11.37 16.27
CA ALA A 395 -4.57 12.71 16.17
C ALA A 395 -5.33 12.85 14.83
N PRO A 396 -6.47 13.57 14.80
CA PRO A 396 -7.17 13.91 13.56
C PRO A 396 -6.22 14.58 12.56
N GLY A 397 -6.32 14.20 11.32
CA GLY A 397 -5.46 14.73 10.24
C GLY A 397 -4.02 14.23 10.23
N LYS A 398 -3.59 13.41 11.19
CA LYS A 398 -2.25 12.80 11.20
C LYS A 398 -2.21 11.57 10.29
N GLN A 399 -1.12 11.41 9.53
CA GLN A 399 -0.89 10.19 8.75
C GLN A 399 -0.43 9.04 9.66
N PRO A 400 -0.97 7.82 9.43
CA PRO A 400 -0.51 6.63 10.13
C PRO A 400 0.87 6.19 9.64
N PHE A 401 1.60 5.49 10.48
CA PHE A 401 2.80 4.76 10.07
C PHE A 401 2.45 3.62 9.10
N HIS A 402 3.26 3.46 8.06
CA HIS A 402 3.12 2.41 7.06
C HIS A 402 4.30 1.42 7.12
N THR A 403 3.97 0.14 7.27
CA THR A 403 4.93 -0.97 7.20
C THR A 403 5.40 -1.27 5.78
N LEU A 404 4.94 -0.50 4.80
CA LEU A 404 5.28 -0.66 3.38
C LEU A 404 6.63 0.02 3.07
N ASN A 405 7.35 -0.52 2.08
CA ASN A 405 8.64 0.02 1.62
C ASN A 405 8.99 -0.45 0.19
#